data_ee334db2cc6fcca92f1b7d67dea7dd85
#
_entry.id   ee334db2cc6fcca92f1b7d67dea7dd85
#
_cell.length_a   1.000
_cell.length_b   1.000
_cell.length_c   1.000
_cell.angle_alpha   90.00
_cell.angle_beta   90.00
_cell.angle_gamma   90.00
#
_symmetry.space_group_name_H-M   'P 1'
#
loop_
_entity.id
_entity.type
_entity.pdbx_description
1 polymer ?
#
loop_
_entity_poly.entity_id
_entity_poly.type
_entity_poly.pdbx_seq_one_letter_code
_entity_poly.pdbx_strand_id
1 'polypeptide(L)'
;MKHRGKVALVCNNEQLMCKWEGCDRESVANRYAAELLLPQYLFQPLLKDKPLTLETVRGLAEQFETSITATAMRLVQLTDRPAALICASEHGRAWFELSPSAKAAQCWPRRTLPVDSGAAAILKRDEEPIGPRKVSPTVWFGGNNASIRDVVEDTVRITAHLALSLVVWPSSCAR
;
A
#
# COMPACT_ATOMS: atom_id res chain seq x y z
N MET A 1 2.46 43.42 16.98
CA MET A 1 1.92 42.39 17.84
C MET A 1 0.99 41.52 16.97
N LYS A 2 1.40 40.56 16.35
CA LYS A 2 1.85 39.26 16.27
C LYS A 2 0.82 38.14 16.23
N HIS A 3 0.38 37.86 15.07
CA HIS A 3 -0.47 36.71 14.78
C HIS A 3 0.37 35.43 14.72
N ARG A 4 0.21 34.56 15.71
CA ARG A 4 0.58 33.16 15.61
C ARG A 4 -0.49 32.46 14.79
N GLY A 5 -0.24 32.27 13.51
CA GLY A 5 -1.00 31.35 12.69
C GLY A 5 -0.71 29.91 13.14
N LYS A 6 -1.67 29.24 13.75
CA LYS A 6 -1.69 27.78 13.87
C LYS A 6 -1.97 27.24 12.47
N VAL A 7 -0.93 26.80 11.79
CA VAL A 7 -1.11 25.96 10.60
C VAL A 7 -1.53 24.59 11.13
N ALA A 8 -2.83 24.36 11.18
CA ALA A 8 -3.36 23.02 11.31
C ALA A 8 -3.14 22.33 9.96
N LEU A 9 -2.11 21.51 9.87
CA LEU A 9 -1.97 20.53 8.79
C LEU A 9 -3.06 19.49 8.97
N VAL A 10 -4.26 19.83 8.54
CA VAL A 10 -5.32 18.86 8.30
C VAL A 10 -4.95 18.17 6.98
N CYS A 11 -4.31 16.99 7.07
CA CYS A 11 -4.22 16.08 5.94
C CYS A 11 -5.65 15.67 5.58
N ASN A 12 -6.25 16.37 4.65
CA ASN A 12 -7.54 16.01 4.09
C ASN A 12 -7.31 14.76 3.23
N ASN A 13 -8.02 13.65 3.52
CA ASN A 13 -7.93 12.39 2.79
C ASN A 13 -8.14 12.54 1.26
N GLU A 14 -8.79 13.62 0.83
CA GLU A 14 -8.96 13.94 -0.59
C GLU A 14 -7.67 14.40 -1.28
N GLN A 15 -6.73 15.00 -0.56
CA GLN A 15 -5.45 15.45 -1.11
C GLN A 15 -4.44 14.30 -1.29
N LEU A 16 -4.59 13.20 -0.54
CA LEU A 16 -3.86 11.95 -0.80
C LEU A 16 -4.27 11.28 -2.13
N MET A 17 -5.39 11.70 -2.69
CA MET A 17 -5.97 11.16 -3.94
C MET A 17 -5.45 11.85 -5.20
N CYS A 18 -4.80 13.01 -5.08
CA CYS A 18 -4.35 13.80 -6.24
C CYS A 18 -2.90 13.50 -6.63
N LYS A 19 -2.76 12.79 -7.75
CA LYS A 19 -1.64 12.80 -8.68
C LYS A 19 -0.25 12.45 -8.14
N TRP A 20 0.05 11.19 -8.15
CA TRP A 20 1.42 10.64 -8.11
C TRP A 20 2.14 10.69 -9.49
N GLU A 21 1.64 11.45 -10.44
CA GLU A 21 2.25 11.63 -11.76
C GLU A 21 2.88 13.04 -11.87
N GLY A 22 4.15 13.13 -11.52
CA GLY A 22 4.97 14.32 -11.78
C GLY A 22 5.89 14.66 -10.60
N CYS A 23 7.05 15.24 -10.91
CA CYS A 23 7.97 15.86 -9.95
C CYS A 23 7.31 17.09 -9.33
N ASP A 24 6.32 16.89 -8.49
CA ASP A 24 5.62 17.94 -7.80
C ASP A 24 6.23 18.14 -6.40
N ARG A 25 6.24 19.38 -5.93
CA ARG A 25 6.74 19.76 -4.60
C ARG A 25 6.13 18.90 -3.49
N GLU A 26 4.88 18.45 -3.67
CA GLU A 26 4.16 17.62 -2.74
C GLU A 26 4.74 16.19 -2.65
N SER A 27 5.13 15.59 -3.77
CA SER A 27 5.78 14.26 -3.77
C SER A 27 7.15 14.30 -3.10
N VAL A 28 7.88 15.40 -3.26
CA VAL A 28 9.16 15.64 -2.57
C VAL A 28 8.94 15.81 -1.08
N ALA A 29 7.95 16.62 -0.67
CA ALA A 29 7.61 16.84 0.74
C ALA A 29 7.17 15.53 1.42
N ASN A 30 6.34 14.71 0.76
CA ASN A 30 5.91 13.42 1.26
C ASN A 30 7.08 12.43 1.42
N ARG A 31 8.06 12.47 0.52
CA ARG A 31 9.26 11.64 0.62
C ARG A 31 10.15 12.08 1.79
N TYR A 32 10.31 13.39 2.02
CA TYR A 32 11.01 13.90 3.20
C TYR A 32 10.28 13.55 4.50
N ALA A 33 8.96 13.70 4.54
CA ALA A 33 8.17 13.31 5.71
C ALA A 33 8.31 11.81 6.01
N ALA A 34 8.29 10.96 4.98
CA ALA A 34 8.51 9.52 5.14
C ALA A 34 9.90 9.20 5.69
N GLU A 35 10.97 9.91 5.24
CA GLU A 35 12.32 9.73 5.78
C GLU A 35 12.46 10.24 7.22
N LEU A 36 11.71 11.25 7.61
CA LEU A 36 11.74 11.76 8.99
C LEU A 36 10.97 10.85 9.96
N LEU A 37 9.80 10.35 9.54
CA LEU A 37 8.94 9.54 10.40
C LEU A 37 9.31 8.06 10.40
N LEU A 38 9.80 7.55 9.27
CA LEU A 38 10.14 6.14 9.02
C LEU A 38 11.52 6.06 8.36
N PRO A 39 12.60 6.47 9.07
CA PRO A 39 13.94 6.50 8.51
C PRO A 39 14.37 5.12 8.02
N GLN A 40 14.91 5.03 6.81
CA GLN A 40 15.29 3.75 6.21
C GLN A 40 16.20 2.93 7.09
N TYR A 41 17.22 3.56 7.71
CA TYR A 41 18.23 2.88 8.54
C TYR A 41 17.65 2.25 9.82
N LEU A 42 16.51 2.76 10.33
CA LEU A 42 15.78 2.18 11.45
C LEU A 42 14.70 1.18 10.99
N PHE A 43 14.01 1.50 9.90
CA PHE A 43 12.85 0.73 9.46
C PHE A 43 13.25 -0.55 8.71
N GLN A 44 14.23 -0.48 7.80
CA GLN A 44 14.62 -1.61 6.96
C GLN A 44 15.11 -2.84 7.75
N PRO A 45 15.94 -2.71 8.81
CA PRO A 45 16.32 -3.86 9.63
C PRO A 45 15.16 -4.57 10.30
N LEU A 46 14.06 -3.83 10.61
CA LEU A 46 12.87 -4.39 11.23
C LEU A 46 12.00 -5.20 10.26
N LEU A 47 12.21 -5.07 8.95
CA LEU A 47 11.53 -5.87 7.92
C LEU A 47 12.20 -7.23 7.71
N LYS A 48 13.44 -7.37 8.13
CA LYS A 48 14.20 -8.61 7.96
C LYS A 48 13.48 -9.74 8.70
N ASP A 49 13.27 -10.84 7.98
CA ASP A 49 12.66 -12.07 8.49
C ASP A 49 11.18 -11.93 8.94
N LYS A 50 10.56 -10.75 8.77
CA LYS A 50 9.13 -10.58 9.06
C LYS A 50 8.25 -10.93 7.85
N PRO A 51 7.07 -11.50 8.08
CA PRO A 51 6.10 -11.67 7.01
C PRO A 51 5.60 -10.30 6.52
N LEU A 52 5.43 -10.14 5.21
CA LEU A 52 4.83 -8.93 4.65
C LEU A 52 3.30 -9.04 4.76
N THR A 53 2.76 -8.61 5.89
CA THR A 53 1.33 -8.62 6.22
C THR A 53 0.91 -7.29 6.82
N LEU A 54 -0.39 -7.01 6.79
CA LEU A 54 -0.94 -5.82 7.45
C LEU A 54 -0.84 -5.89 8.98
N GLU A 55 -0.73 -7.08 9.56
CA GLU A 55 -0.42 -7.24 10.98
C GLU A 55 1.00 -6.72 11.30
N THR A 56 1.99 -7.11 10.50
CA THR A 56 3.36 -6.56 10.61
C THR A 56 3.36 -5.04 10.44
N VAL A 57 2.57 -4.53 9.48
CA VAL A 57 2.42 -3.08 9.27
C VAL A 57 1.83 -2.40 10.51
N ARG A 58 0.80 -2.96 11.14
CA ARG A 58 0.20 -2.41 12.37
C ARG A 58 1.21 -2.31 13.50
N GLY A 59 1.94 -3.39 13.77
CA GLY A 59 2.95 -3.37 14.82
C GLY A 59 4.07 -2.34 14.58
N LEU A 60 4.47 -2.15 13.32
CA LEU A 60 5.43 -1.10 12.96
C LEU A 60 4.81 0.29 13.04
N ALA A 61 3.56 0.46 12.63
CA ALA A 61 2.85 1.74 12.73
C ALA A 61 2.71 2.20 14.18
N GLU A 62 2.41 1.30 15.10
CA GLU A 62 2.38 1.56 16.53
C GLU A 62 3.76 1.95 17.06
N GLN A 63 4.81 1.20 16.68
CA GLN A 63 6.18 1.45 17.11
C GLN A 63 6.71 2.83 16.67
N PHE A 64 6.34 3.29 15.47
CA PHE A 64 6.78 4.56 14.89
C PHE A 64 5.76 5.69 15.06
N GLU A 65 4.63 5.44 15.72
CA GLU A 65 3.53 6.40 15.91
C GLU A 65 3.05 7.01 14.57
N THR A 66 2.89 6.16 13.55
CA THR A 66 2.52 6.55 12.19
C THR A 66 1.21 5.88 11.74
N SER A 67 0.63 6.32 10.63
CA SER A 67 -0.56 5.69 10.07
C SER A 67 -0.22 4.35 9.41
N ILE A 68 -1.18 3.41 9.41
CA ILE A 68 -1.07 2.13 8.69
C ILE A 68 -0.72 2.37 7.21
N THR A 69 -1.34 3.37 6.58
CA THR A 69 -1.08 3.70 5.17
C THR A 69 0.36 4.14 4.93
N ALA A 70 0.89 5.07 5.74
CA ALA A 70 2.26 5.55 5.60
C ALA A 70 3.28 4.43 5.84
N THR A 71 3.05 3.61 6.88
CA THR A 71 3.91 2.47 7.21
C THR A 71 3.87 1.39 6.13
N ALA A 72 2.69 1.07 5.58
CA ALA A 72 2.56 0.11 4.48
C ALA A 72 3.25 0.60 3.20
N MET A 73 3.13 1.89 2.87
CA MET A 73 3.86 2.49 1.74
C MET A 73 5.37 2.35 1.94
N ARG A 74 5.86 2.69 3.13
CA ARG A 74 7.30 2.59 3.43
C ARG A 74 7.79 1.14 3.36
N LEU A 75 7.02 0.19 3.87
CA LEU A 75 7.31 -1.23 3.78
C LEU A 75 7.46 -1.67 2.32
N VAL A 76 6.50 -1.30 1.44
CA VAL A 76 6.54 -1.66 0.02
C VAL A 76 7.70 -0.99 -0.70
N GLN A 77 8.05 0.25 -0.36
CA GLN A 77 9.18 0.96 -0.96
C GLN A 77 10.53 0.35 -0.61
N LEU A 78 10.66 -0.24 0.58
CA LEU A 78 11.95 -0.74 1.11
C LEU A 78 12.11 -2.26 1.06
N THR A 79 11.05 -3.01 0.73
CA THR A 79 11.16 -4.47 0.61
C THR A 79 11.84 -4.89 -0.69
N ASP A 80 12.70 -5.89 -0.60
CA ASP A 80 13.32 -6.55 -1.77
C ASP A 80 12.34 -7.53 -2.45
N ARG A 81 11.26 -7.91 -1.76
CA ARG A 81 10.25 -8.83 -2.28
C ARG A 81 9.30 -8.10 -3.22
N PRO A 82 8.84 -8.77 -4.30
CA PRO A 82 7.79 -8.20 -5.13
C PRO A 82 6.51 -8.01 -4.32
N ALA A 83 6.05 -6.76 -4.22
CA ALA A 83 4.87 -6.38 -3.47
C ALA A 83 4.18 -5.17 -4.10
N ALA A 84 2.87 -5.09 -3.94
CA ALA A 84 2.04 -3.96 -4.33
C ALA A 84 1.15 -3.55 -3.16
N LEU A 85 1.06 -2.26 -2.90
CA LEU A 85 0.07 -1.67 -2.02
C LEU A 85 -0.97 -0.98 -2.88
N ILE A 86 -2.23 -1.32 -2.72
CA ILE A 86 -3.33 -0.83 -3.56
C ILE A 86 -4.41 -0.26 -2.66
N CYS A 87 -4.71 1.02 -2.84
CA CYS A 87 -5.87 1.64 -2.22
C CYS A 87 -7.01 1.66 -3.24
N ALA A 88 -8.16 1.16 -2.85
CA ALA A 88 -9.33 1.07 -3.70
C ALA A 88 -10.57 1.66 -3.03
N SER A 89 -11.48 2.20 -3.86
CA SER A 89 -12.84 2.57 -3.53
C SER A 89 -13.82 1.66 -4.26
N GLU A 90 -15.11 1.81 -4.03
CA GLU A 90 -16.15 1.10 -4.79
C GLU A 90 -16.09 1.36 -6.31
N HIS A 91 -15.54 2.52 -6.70
CA HIS A 91 -15.40 2.94 -8.09
C HIS A 91 -14.15 2.41 -8.78
N GLY A 92 -13.22 1.83 -8.01
CA GLY A 92 -11.96 1.28 -8.53
C GLY A 92 -10.74 1.68 -7.72
N ARG A 93 -9.57 1.47 -8.31
CA ARG A 93 -8.30 1.82 -7.70
C ARG A 93 -8.14 3.33 -7.59
N ALA A 94 -7.97 3.83 -6.37
CA ALA A 94 -7.68 5.23 -6.09
C ALA A 94 -6.20 5.56 -6.35
N TRP A 95 -5.30 4.78 -5.77
CA TRP A 95 -3.85 4.87 -5.96
C TRP A 95 -3.16 3.53 -5.66
N PHE A 96 -1.86 3.43 -5.96
CA PHE A 96 -1.05 2.26 -5.64
C PHE A 96 0.42 2.65 -5.47
N GLU A 97 1.18 1.79 -4.78
CA GLU A 97 2.63 1.81 -4.70
C GLU A 97 3.17 0.40 -5.01
N LEU A 98 4.28 0.33 -5.73
CA LEU A 98 4.94 -0.92 -6.08
C LEU A 98 6.34 -0.98 -5.46
N SER A 99 6.75 -2.16 -5.01
CA SER A 99 8.14 -2.39 -4.65
C SER A 99 9.07 -2.25 -5.87
N PRO A 100 10.37 -2.00 -5.66
CA PRO A 100 11.34 -1.90 -6.76
C PRO A 100 11.30 -3.13 -7.69
N SER A 101 11.21 -4.33 -7.13
CA SER A 101 11.13 -5.58 -7.89
C SER A 101 9.82 -5.74 -8.65
N ALA A 102 8.67 -5.32 -8.09
CA ALA A 102 7.39 -5.33 -8.80
C ALA A 102 7.35 -4.29 -9.94
N LYS A 103 7.97 -3.11 -9.75
CA LYS A 103 8.17 -2.11 -10.81
C LYS A 103 9.02 -2.65 -11.95
N ALA A 104 10.13 -3.30 -11.63
CA ALA A 104 11.02 -3.93 -12.63
C ALA A 104 10.30 -5.04 -13.43
N ALA A 105 9.41 -5.79 -12.78
CA ALA A 105 8.58 -6.81 -13.42
C ALA A 105 7.35 -6.25 -14.15
N GLN A 106 7.15 -4.93 -14.17
CA GLN A 106 6.02 -4.25 -14.82
C GLN A 106 4.64 -4.75 -14.37
N CYS A 107 4.50 -5.12 -13.11
CA CYS A 107 3.26 -5.65 -12.53
C CYS A 107 2.30 -4.52 -12.13
N TRP A 108 1.61 -3.95 -13.10
CA TRP A 108 0.69 -2.81 -12.86
C TRP A 108 -0.70 -3.27 -12.42
N PRO A 109 -1.22 -2.79 -11.27
CA PRO A 109 -2.56 -3.16 -10.83
C PRO A 109 -3.65 -2.61 -11.75
N ARG A 110 -4.75 -3.34 -11.87
CA ARG A 110 -5.94 -2.94 -12.65
C ARG A 110 -6.50 -1.61 -12.13
N ARG A 111 -7.17 -0.85 -13.01
CA ARG A 111 -7.88 0.38 -12.63
C ARG A 111 -9.24 0.10 -11.97
N THR A 112 -9.92 -0.94 -12.41
CA THR A 112 -11.22 -1.35 -11.86
C THR A 112 -11.05 -2.12 -10.57
N LEU A 113 -12.04 -2.05 -9.67
CA LEU A 113 -12.09 -2.89 -8.47
C LEU A 113 -12.45 -4.32 -8.85
N PRO A 114 -11.56 -5.30 -8.64
CA PRO A 114 -11.85 -6.69 -8.99
C PRO A 114 -12.90 -7.29 -8.05
N VAL A 115 -13.88 -7.98 -8.60
CA VAL A 115 -15.01 -8.55 -7.83
C VAL A 115 -14.54 -9.58 -6.78
N ASP A 116 -13.50 -10.35 -7.13
CA ASP A 116 -12.94 -11.40 -6.27
C ASP A 116 -11.87 -10.90 -5.29
N SER A 117 -11.63 -9.57 -5.24
CA SER A 117 -10.66 -8.99 -4.32
C SER A 117 -11.22 -8.84 -2.90
N GLY A 118 -10.32 -8.85 -1.90
CA GLY A 118 -10.66 -8.50 -0.52
C GLY A 118 -11.22 -7.09 -0.40
N ALA A 119 -10.74 -6.15 -1.21
CA ALA A 119 -11.28 -4.80 -1.24
C ALA A 119 -12.75 -4.76 -1.69
N ALA A 120 -13.16 -5.58 -2.69
CA ALA A 120 -14.56 -5.68 -3.07
C ALA A 120 -15.41 -6.37 -1.99
N ALA A 121 -14.88 -7.36 -1.29
CA ALA A 121 -15.53 -7.99 -0.17
C ALA A 121 -15.88 -6.95 0.92
N ILE A 122 -14.89 -6.17 1.31
CA ILE A 122 -15.03 -5.15 2.37
C ILE A 122 -15.94 -4.00 1.92
N LEU A 123 -15.74 -3.46 0.71
CA LEU A 123 -16.40 -2.23 0.27
C LEU A 123 -17.84 -2.46 -0.26
N LYS A 124 -18.06 -3.56 -0.99
CA LYS A 124 -19.36 -3.82 -1.64
C LYS A 124 -20.25 -4.78 -0.88
N ARG A 125 -19.65 -5.71 -0.12
CA ARG A 125 -20.39 -6.75 0.62
C ARG A 125 -20.36 -6.53 2.13
N ASP A 126 -19.66 -5.48 2.59
CA ASP A 126 -19.48 -5.12 4.00
C ASP A 126 -18.94 -6.29 4.85
N GLU A 127 -18.11 -7.13 4.24
CA GLU A 127 -17.46 -8.24 4.92
C GLU A 127 -16.33 -7.74 5.83
N GLU A 128 -16.10 -8.47 6.92
CA GLU A 128 -14.94 -8.21 7.78
C GLU A 128 -13.63 -8.50 7.05
N PRO A 129 -12.55 -7.78 7.41
CA PRO A 129 -11.23 -8.05 6.87
C PRO A 129 -10.83 -9.51 7.10
N ILE A 130 -10.54 -10.20 6.02
CA ILE A 130 -9.99 -11.55 6.07
C ILE A 130 -8.48 -11.40 5.94
N GLY A 131 -7.72 -11.95 6.87
CA GLY A 131 -6.26 -11.91 6.86
C GLY A 131 -5.64 -12.46 5.57
N PRO A 132 -4.31 -12.66 5.52
CA PRO A 132 -3.62 -13.03 4.30
C PRO A 132 -4.21 -14.24 3.60
N ARG A 133 -4.66 -14.10 2.36
CA ARG A 133 -5.24 -15.17 1.53
C ARG A 133 -4.54 -15.31 0.19
N LYS A 134 -4.48 -16.50 -0.35
CA LYS A 134 -3.99 -16.74 -1.70
C LYS A 134 -5.06 -16.37 -2.72
N VAL A 135 -4.67 -15.59 -3.72
CA VAL A 135 -5.53 -15.22 -4.85
C VAL A 135 -4.75 -15.36 -6.16
N SER A 136 -5.47 -15.57 -7.27
CA SER A 136 -4.84 -15.53 -8.58
C SER A 136 -4.29 -14.13 -8.85
N PRO A 137 -3.07 -14.01 -9.41
CA PRO A 137 -2.53 -12.70 -9.78
C PRO A 137 -3.43 -11.94 -10.76
N THR A 138 -4.22 -12.65 -11.55
CA THR A 138 -5.18 -12.04 -12.49
C THR A 138 -6.29 -11.24 -11.82
N VAL A 139 -6.51 -11.44 -10.52
CA VAL A 139 -7.44 -10.61 -9.74
C VAL A 139 -6.98 -9.15 -9.79
N TRP A 140 -5.74 -8.89 -9.43
CA TRP A 140 -5.21 -7.54 -9.31
C TRP A 140 -4.47 -7.02 -10.54
N PHE A 141 -3.85 -7.91 -11.33
CA PHE A 141 -2.96 -7.53 -12.42
C PHE A 141 -3.53 -7.96 -13.77
N GLY A 142 -3.44 -7.04 -14.74
CA GLY A 142 -3.77 -7.33 -16.13
C GLY A 142 -2.56 -7.91 -16.88
N GLY A 143 -2.81 -8.48 -18.07
CA GLY A 143 -1.74 -8.96 -18.95
C GLY A 143 -1.42 -10.44 -18.81
N ASN A 144 -0.47 -10.91 -19.60
CA ASN A 144 -0.11 -12.34 -19.70
C ASN A 144 0.87 -12.72 -18.57
N ASN A 145 0.46 -12.51 -17.31
CA ASN A 145 1.24 -12.85 -16.13
C ASN A 145 1.18 -14.38 -15.83
N ALA A 146 1.10 -15.21 -16.86
CA ALA A 146 0.99 -16.67 -16.75
C ALA A 146 2.15 -17.34 -15.98
N SER A 147 3.26 -16.64 -15.78
CA SER A 147 4.41 -17.11 -15.02
C SER A 147 4.30 -16.83 -13.52
N ILE A 148 3.34 -16.01 -13.10
CA ILE A 148 3.16 -15.63 -11.70
C ILE A 148 2.16 -16.61 -11.08
N ARG A 149 2.64 -17.41 -10.12
CA ARG A 149 1.77 -18.26 -9.29
C ARG A 149 0.94 -17.38 -8.34
N ASP A 150 0.04 -17.98 -7.59
CA ASP A 150 -0.80 -17.28 -6.61
C ASP A 150 -0.03 -16.21 -5.83
N VAL A 151 -0.65 -15.06 -5.66
CA VAL A 151 -0.17 -13.98 -4.78
C VAL A 151 -0.90 -14.06 -3.46
N VAL A 152 -0.33 -13.48 -2.42
CA VAL A 152 -0.98 -13.34 -1.12
C VAL A 152 -1.56 -11.94 -1.03
N GLU A 153 -2.86 -11.84 -0.85
CA GLU A 153 -3.60 -10.61 -0.60
C GLU A 153 -3.96 -10.49 0.88
N ASP A 154 -3.69 -9.34 1.46
CA ASP A 154 -4.08 -8.96 2.82
C ASP A 154 -4.75 -7.60 2.76
N THR A 155 -6.00 -7.46 3.24
CA THR A 155 -6.81 -6.27 3.01
C THR A 155 -7.47 -5.77 4.28
N VAL A 156 -7.46 -4.46 4.47
CA VAL A 156 -8.09 -3.77 5.60
C VAL A 156 -8.93 -2.59 5.12
N ARG A 157 -10.03 -2.30 5.83
CA ARG A 157 -10.78 -1.06 5.66
C ARG A 157 -10.02 0.09 6.31
N ILE A 158 -9.81 1.20 5.60
CA ILE A 158 -9.18 2.40 6.13
C ILE A 158 -10.23 3.45 6.49
N THR A 159 -11.24 3.60 5.64
CA THR A 159 -12.39 4.48 5.85
C THR A 159 -13.67 3.78 5.41
N ALA A 160 -14.83 4.41 5.60
CA ALA A 160 -16.10 3.87 5.08
C ALA A 160 -16.06 3.57 3.57
N HIS A 161 -15.25 4.30 2.80
CA HIS A 161 -15.22 4.24 1.33
C HIS A 161 -13.89 3.75 0.75
N LEU A 162 -12.90 3.43 1.58
CA LEU A 162 -11.56 3.04 1.15
C LEU A 162 -11.08 1.77 1.83
N ALA A 163 -10.53 0.86 1.04
CA ALA A 163 -9.81 -0.33 1.49
C ALA A 163 -8.37 -0.30 1.00
N LEU A 164 -7.46 -0.83 1.81
CA LEU A 164 -6.04 -0.96 1.52
C LEU A 164 -5.70 -2.44 1.40
N SER A 165 -5.19 -2.85 0.25
CA SER A 165 -4.74 -4.21 -0.03
C SER A 165 -3.24 -4.26 -0.20
N LEU A 166 -2.57 -5.06 0.61
CA LEU A 166 -1.18 -5.44 0.43
C LEU A 166 -1.13 -6.77 -0.33
N VAL A 167 -0.57 -6.74 -1.53
CA VAL A 167 -0.46 -7.92 -2.40
C VAL A 167 1.01 -8.29 -2.54
N VAL A 168 1.37 -9.50 -2.13
CA VAL A 168 2.76 -9.96 -2.05
C VAL A 168 2.94 -11.23 -2.89
N TRP A 169 3.99 -11.28 -3.71
CA TRP A 169 4.37 -12.48 -4.44
C TRP A 169 5.14 -13.44 -3.51
N PRO A 170 4.88 -14.74 -3.60
CA PRO A 170 5.64 -15.74 -2.85
C PRO A 170 7.12 -15.73 -3.28
N SER A 171 8.01 -15.99 -2.34
CA SER A 171 9.47 -15.91 -2.53
C SER A 171 10.04 -16.84 -3.61
N SER A 172 9.27 -17.81 -4.09
CA SER A 172 9.66 -18.75 -5.15
C SER A 172 9.64 -18.17 -6.58
N CYS A 173 9.22 -16.91 -6.74
CA CYS A 173 9.12 -16.26 -8.07
C CYS A 173 10.28 -15.32 -8.39
N ALA A 174 11.33 -15.25 -7.55
CA ALA A 174 12.54 -14.51 -7.84
C ALA A 174 13.54 -15.45 -8.55
N ARG A 175 13.39 -15.65 -9.86
CA ARG A 175 14.45 -16.12 -10.77
C ARG A 175 14.45 -15.27 -12.01
#